data_24c140d4c1ba22388802dab8de684ea6
#
_entry.id   24c140d4c1ba22388802dab8de684ea6
#
_cell.length_a   1.000
_cell.length_b   1.000
_cell.length_c   1.000
_cell.angle_alpha   90.00
_cell.angle_beta   90.00
_cell.angle_gamma   90.00
#
_symmetry.space_group_name_H-M   'P 1'
#
loop_
_entity.id
_entity.type
_entity.pdbx_description
1 polymer ?
#
loop_
_entity_poly.entity_id
_entity_poly.type
_entity_poly.pdbx_seq_one_letter_code
_entity_poly.pdbx_strand_id
1 'polypeptide(L)'
;MAKKFAEHQGLDLVKTNQDVLTYWQENNIFLRSIVEREGQPQFVFFEGPPSANGHPGIHHVLARSIKDTFNRYKTMKGYQVKRKAGWDTHGLPVELGVEKELGITKKDIDNKASDKYISTEDYNRRCRENVMKFTAEWRELTERMGYFVDLDHPYITYDNKYIETLWWLLKQLYNKGLLYKGY
;
A
#
# COMPACT_ATOMS: atom_id res chain seq x y z
N MET A 1 47.34 -8.44 9.86
CA MET A 1 46.37 -7.36 9.61
C MET A 1 45.02 -8.00 9.38
N ALA A 2 43.98 -7.60 10.11
CA ALA A 2 42.62 -8.09 9.83
C ALA A 2 42.21 -7.63 8.43
N LYS A 3 41.68 -8.56 7.61
CA LYS A 3 41.18 -8.20 6.27
C LYS A 3 40.03 -7.19 6.42
N LYS A 4 40.11 -6.04 5.77
CA LYS A 4 39.14 -4.97 5.86
C LYS A 4 37.78 -5.34 5.24
N PHE A 5 37.79 -6.28 4.29
CA PHE A 5 36.62 -6.73 3.57
C PHE A 5 36.60 -8.27 3.53
N ALA A 6 35.38 -8.84 3.57
CA ALA A 6 35.21 -10.28 3.39
C ALA A 6 35.53 -10.68 1.92
N GLU A 7 36.19 -11.84 1.77
CA GLU A 7 36.38 -12.43 0.44
C GLU A 7 35.22 -13.38 0.14
N HIS A 8 34.62 -13.19 -1.03
CA HIS A 8 33.54 -14.05 -1.50
C HIS A 8 34.05 -14.90 -2.67
N GLN A 9 33.83 -16.22 -2.62
CA GLN A 9 34.26 -17.16 -3.67
C GLN A 9 33.28 -17.27 -4.84
N GLY A 10 32.16 -16.56 -4.79
CA GLY A 10 31.13 -16.54 -5.84
C GLY A 10 30.00 -15.60 -5.51
N LEU A 11 29.08 -15.42 -6.45
CA LEU A 11 27.90 -14.58 -6.31
C LEU A 11 26.66 -15.46 -6.09
N ASP A 12 26.20 -15.53 -4.85
CA ASP A 12 24.89 -16.11 -4.49
C ASP A 12 23.92 -14.94 -4.20
N LEU A 13 23.13 -14.57 -5.20
CA LEU A 13 22.20 -13.46 -5.10
C LEU A 13 21.08 -13.71 -4.07
N VAL A 14 20.63 -14.96 -3.95
CA VAL A 14 19.55 -15.31 -3.00
C VAL A 14 20.06 -15.16 -1.58
N LYS A 15 21.21 -15.77 -1.28
CA LYS A 15 21.83 -15.64 0.04
C LYS A 15 22.17 -14.19 0.38
N THR A 16 22.78 -13.47 -0.55
CA THR A 16 23.13 -12.05 -0.35
C THR A 16 21.90 -11.21 -0.05
N ASN A 17 20.79 -11.43 -0.78
CA ASN A 17 19.55 -10.73 -0.50
C ASN A 17 19.02 -11.01 0.92
N GLN A 18 19.02 -12.27 1.32
CA GLN A 18 18.58 -12.67 2.67
C GLN A 18 19.46 -12.06 3.77
N ASP A 19 20.78 -12.13 3.61
CA ASP A 19 21.74 -11.56 4.56
C ASP A 19 21.56 -10.04 4.70
N VAL A 20 21.32 -9.33 3.58
CA VAL A 20 21.08 -7.89 3.58
C VAL A 20 19.74 -7.53 4.24
N LEU A 21 18.67 -8.26 3.93
CA LEU A 21 17.36 -8.03 4.54
C LEU A 21 17.42 -8.25 6.06
N THR A 22 18.07 -9.32 6.51
CA THR A 22 18.30 -9.60 7.94
C THR A 22 19.05 -8.44 8.59
N TYR A 23 20.15 -8.00 7.99
CA TYR A 23 20.93 -6.86 8.50
C TYR A 23 20.08 -5.58 8.59
N TRP A 24 19.24 -5.31 7.60
CA TRP A 24 18.37 -4.14 7.60
C TRP A 24 17.32 -4.19 8.72
N GLN A 25 16.75 -5.36 8.98
CA GLN A 25 15.78 -5.56 10.06
C GLN A 25 16.44 -5.41 11.44
N GLU A 26 17.54 -6.11 11.69
CA GLU A 26 18.27 -6.08 12.97
C GLU A 26 18.79 -4.68 13.33
N ASN A 27 19.13 -3.88 12.33
CA ASN A 27 19.68 -2.54 12.49
C ASN A 27 18.67 -1.41 12.24
N ASN A 28 17.39 -1.73 12.03
CA ASN A 28 16.33 -0.75 11.75
C ASN A 28 16.68 0.26 10.64
N ILE A 29 17.32 -0.20 9.55
CA ILE A 29 17.90 0.67 8.53
C ILE A 29 16.85 1.57 7.89
N PHE A 30 15.63 1.07 7.66
CA PHE A 30 14.54 1.89 7.13
C PHE A 30 14.22 3.07 8.06
N LEU A 31 13.95 2.80 9.33
CA LEU A 31 13.63 3.85 10.31
C LEU A 31 14.79 4.84 10.47
N ARG A 32 16.02 4.33 10.58
CA ARG A 32 17.23 5.16 10.65
C ARG A 32 17.39 6.08 9.45
N SER A 33 17.04 5.60 8.24
CA SER A 33 17.09 6.45 7.03
C SER A 33 16.21 7.69 7.11
N ILE A 34 15.19 7.68 7.96
CA ILE A 34 14.27 8.79 8.21
C ILE A 34 14.75 9.64 9.40
N VAL A 35 15.04 8.99 10.53
CA VAL A 35 15.36 9.68 11.81
C VAL A 35 16.71 10.42 11.72
N GLU A 36 17.74 9.79 11.12
CA GLU A 36 19.06 10.41 10.95
C GLU A 36 19.04 11.67 10.03
N ARG A 37 17.91 11.94 9.39
CA ARG A 37 17.66 13.11 8.54
C ARG A 37 16.61 14.06 9.11
N GLU A 38 16.35 13.95 10.39
CA GLU A 38 15.43 14.89 11.06
C GLU A 38 15.97 16.33 10.95
N GLY A 39 15.06 17.26 10.65
CA GLY A 39 15.42 18.67 10.39
C GLY A 39 15.95 18.96 9.00
N GLN A 40 16.20 17.95 8.15
CA GLN A 40 16.59 18.17 6.74
C GLN A 40 15.36 18.46 5.86
N PRO A 41 15.55 19.00 4.64
CA PRO A 41 14.44 19.20 3.71
C PRO A 41 13.62 17.94 3.51
N GLN A 42 12.30 18.08 3.55
CA GLN A 42 11.39 16.94 3.46
C GLN A 42 11.08 16.58 2.00
N PHE A 43 11.05 15.29 1.71
CA PHE A 43 10.45 14.73 0.51
C PHE A 43 9.39 13.71 0.96
N VAL A 44 8.12 14.10 0.84
CA VAL A 44 6.99 13.26 1.29
C VAL A 44 6.54 12.36 0.16
N PHE A 45 6.41 11.08 0.44
CA PHE A 45 5.94 10.09 -0.51
C PHE A 45 4.76 9.30 0.11
N PHE A 46 3.66 9.26 -0.64
CA PHE A 46 2.53 8.38 -0.39
C PHE A 46 2.48 7.33 -1.49
N GLU A 47 2.36 6.06 -1.12
CA GLU A 47 2.19 4.97 -2.07
C GLU A 47 0.89 5.18 -2.87
N GLY A 48 0.91 4.90 -4.18
CA GLY A 48 -0.31 4.64 -4.95
C GLY A 48 -0.84 3.28 -4.51
N PRO A 49 -1.97 3.23 -3.77
CA PRO A 49 -2.30 2.07 -2.98
C PRO A 49 -2.79 0.93 -3.89
N PRO A 50 -2.28 -0.30 -3.72
CA PRO A 50 -2.88 -1.45 -4.37
C PRO A 50 -4.17 -1.86 -3.65
N SER A 51 -5.08 -2.51 -4.37
CA SER A 51 -6.17 -3.27 -3.76
C SER A 51 -5.64 -4.61 -3.29
N ALA A 52 -5.81 -4.93 -1.99
CA ALA A 52 -5.35 -6.18 -1.41
C ALA A 52 -6.38 -7.33 -1.54
N ASN A 53 -7.28 -7.25 -2.51
CA ASN A 53 -8.27 -8.27 -2.85
C ASN A 53 -7.77 -9.31 -3.86
N GLY A 54 -6.49 -9.21 -4.29
CA GLY A 54 -5.84 -10.12 -5.21
C GLY A 54 -4.35 -10.29 -4.90
N HIS A 55 -3.76 -11.34 -5.48
CA HIS A 55 -2.33 -11.62 -5.34
C HIS A 55 -1.47 -10.55 -6.03
N PRO A 56 -0.30 -10.19 -5.46
CA PRO A 56 0.62 -9.29 -6.13
C PRO A 56 1.23 -9.93 -7.38
N GLY A 57 1.32 -9.17 -8.47
CA GLY A 57 1.92 -9.60 -9.72
C GLY A 57 3.24 -8.89 -10.03
N ILE A 58 3.96 -9.37 -11.05
CA ILE A 58 5.27 -8.84 -11.46
C ILE A 58 5.24 -7.35 -11.83
N HIS A 59 4.13 -6.87 -12.40
CA HIS A 59 3.94 -5.46 -12.72
C HIS A 59 3.93 -4.56 -11.48
N HIS A 60 3.46 -5.07 -10.35
CA HIS A 60 3.52 -4.37 -9.07
C HIS A 60 4.96 -4.26 -8.56
N VAL A 61 5.77 -5.32 -8.73
CA VAL A 61 7.20 -5.30 -8.39
C VAL A 61 7.93 -4.24 -9.20
N LEU A 62 7.70 -4.18 -10.53
CA LEU A 62 8.31 -3.17 -11.40
C LEU A 62 7.95 -1.74 -10.96
N ALA A 63 6.67 -1.46 -10.78
CA ALA A 63 6.21 -0.13 -10.36
C ALA A 63 6.81 0.29 -9.01
N ARG A 64 6.86 -0.63 -8.04
CA ARG A 64 7.44 -0.40 -6.71
C ARG A 64 8.94 -0.18 -6.76
N SER A 65 9.67 -0.93 -7.57
CA SER A 65 11.12 -0.75 -7.76
C SER A 65 11.45 0.65 -8.31
N ILE A 66 10.66 1.14 -9.27
CA ILE A 66 10.82 2.49 -9.81
C ILE A 66 10.59 3.54 -8.71
N LYS A 67 9.49 3.43 -7.97
CA LYS A 67 9.15 4.35 -6.87
C LYS A 67 10.24 4.36 -5.79
N ASP A 68 10.71 3.20 -5.38
CA ASP A 68 11.77 3.06 -4.37
C ASP A 68 13.09 3.67 -4.84
N THR A 69 13.43 3.55 -6.11
CA THR A 69 14.61 4.19 -6.69
C THR A 69 14.60 5.70 -6.48
N PHE A 70 13.47 6.38 -6.74
CA PHE A 70 13.34 7.82 -6.51
C PHE A 70 13.45 8.17 -5.02
N ASN A 71 12.80 7.41 -4.16
CA ASN A 71 12.84 7.62 -2.72
C ASN A 71 14.25 7.43 -2.15
N ARG A 72 14.96 6.38 -2.58
CA ARG A 72 16.35 6.13 -2.20
C ARG A 72 17.29 7.23 -2.72
N TYR A 73 17.11 7.65 -3.96
CA TYR A 73 17.87 8.76 -4.53
C TYR A 73 17.70 10.04 -3.68
N LYS A 74 16.46 10.40 -3.32
CA LYS A 74 16.21 11.56 -2.46
C LYS A 74 16.84 11.40 -1.08
N THR A 75 16.75 10.20 -0.49
CA THR A 75 17.42 9.89 0.78
C THR A 75 18.94 10.07 0.69
N MET A 76 19.57 9.57 -0.38
CA MET A 76 21.02 9.75 -0.60
C MET A 76 21.41 11.21 -0.85
N LYS A 77 20.49 12.02 -1.37
CA LYS A 77 20.68 13.47 -1.54
C LYS A 77 20.49 14.26 -0.23
N GLY A 78 20.26 13.58 0.90
CA GLY A 78 20.14 14.18 2.22
C GLY A 78 18.72 14.60 2.63
N TYR A 79 17.70 14.31 1.82
CA TYR A 79 16.32 14.60 2.21
C TYR A 79 15.81 13.63 3.29
N GLN A 80 14.99 14.13 4.21
CA GLN A 80 14.14 13.26 5.02
C GLN A 80 12.98 12.76 4.17
N VAL A 81 12.95 11.47 3.88
CA VAL A 81 11.95 10.86 3.02
C VAL A 81 10.96 10.03 3.84
N LYS A 82 9.83 10.62 4.20
CA LYS A 82 8.72 9.91 4.83
C LYS A 82 7.93 9.18 3.76
N ARG A 83 7.81 7.86 3.89
CA ARG A 83 7.25 6.96 2.88
C ARG A 83 6.09 6.21 3.49
N LYS A 84 4.87 6.58 3.10
CA LYS A 84 3.66 6.00 3.67
C LYS A 84 3.03 5.01 2.70
N ALA A 85 2.81 3.78 3.18
CA ALA A 85 2.03 2.78 2.46
C ALA A 85 0.54 3.13 2.47
N GLY A 86 -0.23 2.46 1.62
CA GLY A 86 -1.68 2.60 1.57
C GLY A 86 -2.35 1.36 1.00
N TRP A 87 -3.65 1.25 1.26
CA TRP A 87 -4.53 0.24 0.70
C TRP A 87 -5.73 0.88 0.03
N ASP A 88 -5.96 0.53 -1.24
CA ASP A 88 -7.19 0.86 -1.94
C ASP A 88 -8.26 -0.19 -1.60
N THR A 89 -9.33 0.25 -0.99
CA THR A 89 -10.31 -0.63 -0.36
C THR A 89 -11.73 -0.41 -0.85
N HIS A 90 -11.89 0.33 -1.96
CA HIS A 90 -13.18 0.65 -2.54
C HIS A 90 -13.29 0.19 -3.99
N GLY A 91 -14.52 0.30 -4.46
CA GLY A 91 -14.85 0.27 -5.86
C GLY A 91 -15.18 -1.10 -6.42
N LEU A 92 -15.48 -1.08 -7.70
CA LEU A 92 -16.02 -2.20 -8.46
C LEU A 92 -15.21 -3.51 -8.36
N PRO A 93 -13.88 -3.51 -8.34
CA PRO A 93 -13.12 -4.76 -8.22
C PRO A 93 -13.41 -5.52 -6.91
N VAL A 94 -13.60 -4.81 -5.80
CA VAL A 94 -13.95 -5.41 -4.50
C VAL A 94 -15.38 -5.93 -4.54
N GLU A 95 -16.32 -5.11 -5.02
CA GLU A 95 -17.74 -5.47 -5.13
C GLU A 95 -17.94 -6.73 -5.98
N LEU A 96 -17.38 -6.75 -7.19
CA LEU A 96 -17.48 -7.90 -8.10
C LEU A 96 -16.83 -9.17 -7.51
N GLY A 97 -15.74 -9.03 -6.74
CA GLY A 97 -15.11 -10.13 -6.04
C GLY A 97 -16.07 -10.77 -5.02
N VAL A 98 -16.72 -9.95 -4.22
CA VAL A 98 -17.69 -10.39 -3.22
C VAL A 98 -18.98 -10.94 -3.85
N GLU A 99 -19.51 -10.27 -4.89
CA GLU A 99 -20.66 -10.77 -5.64
C GLU A 99 -20.42 -12.19 -6.19
N LYS A 100 -19.22 -12.39 -6.76
CA LYS A 100 -18.81 -13.69 -7.29
C LYS A 100 -18.65 -14.75 -6.18
N GLU A 101 -18.05 -14.38 -5.06
CA GLU A 101 -17.85 -15.29 -3.91
C GLU A 101 -19.19 -15.73 -3.32
N LEU A 102 -20.15 -14.81 -3.18
CA LEU A 102 -21.48 -15.08 -2.62
C LEU A 102 -22.47 -15.64 -3.66
N GLY A 103 -22.15 -15.62 -4.94
CA GLY A 103 -23.03 -16.03 -6.03
C GLY A 103 -24.26 -15.14 -6.19
N ILE A 104 -24.12 -13.85 -5.86
CA ILE A 104 -25.16 -12.81 -5.92
C ILE A 104 -24.87 -11.79 -7.01
N THR A 105 -25.81 -10.89 -7.22
CA THR A 105 -25.69 -9.72 -8.08
C THR A 105 -26.14 -8.46 -7.34
N LYS A 106 -25.86 -7.28 -7.84
CA LYS A 106 -26.35 -6.00 -7.28
C LYS A 106 -27.88 -5.96 -7.09
N LYS A 107 -28.64 -6.76 -7.87
CA LYS A 107 -30.12 -6.83 -7.77
C LYS A 107 -30.60 -7.56 -6.51
N ASP A 108 -29.75 -8.32 -5.87
CA ASP A 108 -30.07 -9.11 -4.67
C ASP A 108 -29.85 -8.31 -3.38
N ILE A 109 -29.07 -7.21 -3.46
CA ILE A 109 -28.76 -6.36 -2.30
C ILE A 109 -30.00 -5.54 -1.93
N ASP A 110 -30.42 -5.66 -0.67
CA ASP A 110 -31.63 -5.07 -0.09
C ASP A 110 -32.95 -5.41 -0.83
N ASN A 111 -32.94 -6.39 -1.71
CA ASN A 111 -34.09 -6.86 -2.43
C ASN A 111 -34.78 -8.06 -1.72
N LYS A 112 -35.72 -7.79 -0.85
CA LYS A 112 -36.43 -8.81 -0.08
C LYS A 112 -37.22 -9.82 -0.92
N ALA A 113 -37.40 -9.55 -2.21
CA ALA A 113 -38.06 -10.48 -3.14
C ALA A 113 -37.05 -11.43 -3.82
N SER A 114 -35.77 -11.27 -3.59
CA SER A 114 -34.72 -12.15 -4.13
C SER A 114 -34.51 -13.35 -3.19
N ASP A 115 -34.42 -14.54 -3.78
CA ASP A 115 -34.02 -15.76 -3.06
C ASP A 115 -32.59 -15.70 -2.52
N LYS A 116 -31.81 -14.75 -3.03
CA LYS A 116 -30.41 -14.49 -2.66
C LYS A 116 -30.25 -13.18 -1.89
N TYR A 117 -31.29 -12.78 -1.18
CA TYR A 117 -31.28 -11.54 -0.41
C TYR A 117 -30.06 -11.42 0.50
N ILE A 118 -29.44 -10.26 0.48
CA ILE A 118 -28.41 -9.82 1.44
C ILE A 118 -28.67 -8.36 1.82
N SER A 119 -28.52 -8.02 3.09
CA SER A 119 -28.63 -6.63 3.51
C SER A 119 -27.41 -5.81 3.03
N THR A 120 -27.58 -4.51 2.80
CA THR A 120 -26.46 -3.59 2.50
C THR A 120 -25.40 -3.65 3.61
N GLU A 121 -25.80 -3.77 4.87
CA GLU A 121 -24.88 -3.88 6.00
C GLU A 121 -24.00 -5.14 5.91
N ASP A 122 -24.61 -6.31 5.69
CA ASP A 122 -23.87 -7.57 5.54
C ASP A 122 -22.98 -7.57 4.30
N TYR A 123 -23.46 -7.01 3.20
CA TYR A 123 -22.69 -6.87 1.97
C TYR A 123 -21.45 -6.00 2.20
N ASN A 124 -21.63 -4.84 2.81
CA ASN A 124 -20.50 -3.94 3.13
C ASN A 124 -19.50 -4.58 4.10
N ARG A 125 -19.98 -5.34 5.08
CA ARG A 125 -19.11 -6.10 5.99
C ARG A 125 -18.28 -7.12 5.21
N ARG A 126 -18.89 -7.88 4.30
CA ARG A 126 -18.17 -8.83 3.42
C ARG A 126 -17.15 -8.15 2.52
N CYS A 127 -17.46 -6.98 1.96
CA CYS A 127 -16.52 -6.21 1.19
C CYS A 127 -15.29 -5.80 2.03
N ARG A 128 -15.50 -5.35 3.26
CA ARG A 128 -14.40 -4.97 4.18
C ARG A 128 -13.53 -6.17 4.57
N GLU A 129 -14.11 -7.33 4.81
CA GLU A 129 -13.39 -8.57 5.12
C GLU A 129 -12.57 -9.05 3.91
N ASN A 130 -13.18 -9.02 2.72
CA ASN A 130 -12.55 -9.53 1.49
C ASN A 130 -11.39 -8.66 1.01
N VAL A 131 -11.53 -7.34 1.06
CA VAL A 131 -10.54 -6.42 0.48
C VAL A 131 -9.17 -6.46 1.17
N MET A 132 -9.10 -6.91 2.42
CA MET A 132 -7.85 -7.02 3.18
C MET A 132 -7.26 -8.45 3.17
N LYS A 133 -7.86 -9.37 2.42
CA LYS A 133 -7.55 -10.81 2.46
C LYS A 133 -6.09 -11.13 2.13
N PHE A 134 -5.47 -10.40 1.23
CA PHE A 134 -4.11 -10.67 0.75
C PHE A 134 -3.04 -9.73 1.31
N THR A 135 -3.37 -8.92 2.31
CA THR A 135 -2.41 -7.94 2.87
C THR A 135 -1.13 -8.58 3.40
N ALA A 136 -1.20 -9.79 3.95
CA ALA A 136 -0.02 -10.52 4.43
C ALA A 136 0.94 -10.86 3.27
N GLU A 137 0.42 -11.34 2.15
CA GLU A 137 1.24 -11.66 0.95
C GLU A 137 1.87 -10.38 0.35
N TRP A 138 1.12 -9.30 0.32
CA TRP A 138 1.62 -8.01 -0.12
C TRP A 138 2.72 -7.47 0.78
N ARG A 139 2.60 -7.66 2.10
CA ARG A 139 3.65 -7.32 3.07
C ARG A 139 4.90 -8.15 2.81
N GLU A 140 4.76 -9.47 2.74
CA GLU A 140 5.88 -10.38 2.49
C GLU A 140 6.62 -10.02 1.20
N LEU A 141 5.89 -9.81 0.09
CA LEU A 141 6.52 -9.39 -1.18
C LEU A 141 7.26 -8.07 -1.03
N THR A 142 6.66 -7.08 -0.36
CA THR A 142 7.25 -5.75 -0.14
C THR A 142 8.56 -5.84 0.63
N GLU A 143 8.58 -6.64 1.69
CA GLU A 143 9.77 -6.89 2.50
C GLU A 143 10.84 -7.65 1.71
N ARG A 144 10.46 -8.73 1.01
CA ARG A 144 11.39 -9.55 0.21
C ARG A 144 12.07 -8.79 -0.92
N MET A 145 11.37 -7.87 -1.57
CA MET A 145 11.97 -7.01 -2.59
C MET A 145 12.80 -5.85 -2.01
N GLY A 146 12.80 -5.68 -0.69
CA GLY A 146 13.53 -4.63 0.00
C GLY A 146 12.96 -3.24 -0.23
N TYR A 147 11.67 -3.12 -0.51
CA TYR A 147 11.01 -1.84 -0.72
C TYR A 147 10.83 -1.11 0.61
N PHE A 148 11.46 0.05 0.76
CA PHE A 148 11.39 0.87 1.95
C PHE A 148 10.12 1.72 1.97
N VAL A 149 9.11 1.25 2.70
CA VAL A 149 7.84 1.95 2.91
C VAL A 149 7.24 1.57 4.26
N ASP A 150 6.59 2.51 4.95
CA ASP A 150 5.93 2.27 6.24
C ASP A 150 4.64 1.47 6.03
N LEU A 151 4.71 0.16 6.25
CA LEU A 151 3.60 -0.79 6.20
C LEU A 151 2.87 -0.92 7.54
N ASP A 152 3.42 -0.38 8.62
CA ASP A 152 2.81 -0.50 9.95
C ASP A 152 1.75 0.58 10.19
N HIS A 153 1.90 1.73 9.52
CA HIS A 153 0.96 2.84 9.59
C HIS A 153 0.43 3.24 8.21
N PRO A 154 -0.15 2.30 7.43
CA PRO A 154 -0.67 2.62 6.10
C PRO A 154 -1.90 3.53 6.22
N TYR A 155 -2.20 4.28 5.17
CA TYR A 155 -3.53 4.82 5.03
C TYR A 155 -4.45 3.80 4.35
N ILE A 156 -5.70 3.76 4.77
CA ILE A 156 -6.71 2.84 4.25
C ILE A 156 -7.89 3.66 3.75
N THR A 157 -8.26 3.50 2.49
CA THR A 157 -9.20 4.41 1.87
C THR A 157 -10.62 4.33 2.43
N TYR A 158 -11.01 3.22 3.11
CA TYR A 158 -12.29 3.14 3.80
C TYR A 158 -12.29 3.71 5.23
N ASP A 159 -11.13 4.13 5.75
CA ASP A 159 -11.06 4.74 7.09
C ASP A 159 -11.74 6.11 7.11
N ASN A 160 -12.49 6.38 8.16
CA ASN A 160 -13.20 7.64 8.32
C ASN A 160 -12.28 8.85 8.19
N LYS A 161 -11.07 8.80 8.78
CA LYS A 161 -10.08 9.89 8.67
C LYS A 161 -9.68 10.19 7.22
N TYR A 162 -9.53 9.15 6.40
CA TYR A 162 -9.24 9.32 4.98
C TYR A 162 -10.44 9.93 4.26
N ILE A 163 -11.64 9.38 4.49
CA ILE A 163 -12.88 9.82 3.87
C ILE A 163 -13.18 11.28 4.24
N GLU A 164 -13.07 11.66 5.51
CA GLU A 164 -13.26 13.03 5.97
C GLU A 164 -12.29 14.00 5.31
N THR A 165 -11.01 13.64 5.21
CA THR A 165 -10.00 14.46 4.55
C THR A 165 -10.32 14.64 3.06
N LEU A 166 -10.73 13.57 2.38
CA LEU A 166 -11.13 13.62 0.97
C LEU A 166 -12.34 14.52 0.77
N TRP A 167 -13.37 14.39 1.60
CA TRP A 167 -14.56 15.24 1.56
C TRP A 167 -14.23 16.70 1.81
N TRP A 168 -13.33 16.97 2.76
CA TRP A 168 -12.86 18.33 3.00
C TRP A 168 -12.17 18.92 1.77
N LEU A 169 -11.29 18.16 1.11
CA LEU A 169 -10.62 18.59 -0.12
C LEU A 169 -11.63 18.86 -1.25
N LEU A 170 -12.59 17.96 -1.45
CA LEU A 170 -13.66 18.15 -2.45
C LEU A 170 -14.47 19.40 -2.16
N LYS A 171 -14.78 19.68 -0.89
CA LYS A 171 -15.47 20.91 -0.48
C LYS A 171 -14.65 22.17 -0.81
N GLN A 172 -13.31 22.14 -0.64
CA GLN A 172 -12.46 23.26 -1.04
C GLN A 172 -12.51 23.50 -2.54
N LEU A 173 -12.49 22.43 -3.35
CA LEU A 173 -12.61 22.54 -4.80
C LEU A 173 -13.98 23.07 -5.22
N TYR A 174 -15.04 22.58 -4.60
CA TYR A 174 -16.40 23.08 -4.84
C TYR A 174 -16.53 24.58 -4.53
N ASN A 175 -16.03 25.01 -3.38
CA ASN A 175 -16.07 26.43 -2.97
C ASN A 175 -15.28 27.36 -3.93
N LYS A 176 -14.31 26.81 -4.65
CA LYS A 176 -13.55 27.51 -5.70
C LYS A 176 -14.20 27.45 -7.09
N GLY A 177 -15.35 26.82 -7.23
CA GLY A 177 -16.02 26.62 -8.52
C GLY A 177 -15.32 25.62 -9.46
N LEU A 178 -14.37 24.83 -8.93
CA LEU A 178 -13.61 23.84 -9.70
C LEU A 178 -14.28 22.46 -9.74
N LEU A 179 -15.26 22.22 -8.89
CA LEU A 179 -16.08 21.01 -8.88
C LEU A 179 -17.51 21.36 -9.30
N TYR A 180 -17.95 20.81 -10.40
CA TYR A 180 -19.27 21.06 -10.97
C TYR A 180 -19.85 19.78 -11.57
N LYS A 181 -21.18 19.74 -11.76
CA LYS A 181 -21.87 18.64 -12.44
C LYS A 181 -21.76 18.83 -13.95
N GLY A 182 -21.19 17.86 -14.63
CA GLY A 182 -21.04 17.85 -16.10
C GLY A 182 -21.53 16.54 -16.70
N TYR A 183 -21.61 16.52 -18.02
CA TYR A 183 -21.91 15.35 -18.86
C TYR A 183 -20.61 14.89 -19.55
#